data_976b921a8e56fadff08f974c69a06b24
#
_entry.id   976b921a8e56fadff08f974c69a06b24
#
_cell.length_a   1.000
_cell.length_b   1.000
_cell.length_c   1.000
_cell.angle_alpha   90.00
_cell.angle_beta   90.00
_cell.angle_gamma   90.00
#
_symmetry.space_group_name_H-M   'P 1'
#
loop_
_entity.id
_entity.type
_entity.pdbx_description
1 polymer ?
#
loop_
_entity_poly.entity_id
_entity_poly.type
_entity_poly.pdbx_seq_one_letter_code
_entity_poly.pdbx_strand_id
1 'polypeptide(L)'
;MSSINTTFTKQHRQCDEMFADAEAAVAAGNWQQAGQDFSAFATSMECHLTNEEEILFPAFEDKTGMREGPTMIMRDEHIHIRRLINEMTSDIEQQDADHYLGLSETMLILMQQHNTKEEQMLYDMCDRALGDDAKDQVLHNMKDLG
;
A
#
# COMPACT_ATOMS: atom_id res chain seq x y z
N MET A 1 -13.22 -4.27 19.25
CA MET A 1 -13.00 -3.02 18.48
C MET A 1 -11.83 -3.17 17.54
N SER A 2 -12.03 -2.76 16.29
CA SER A 2 -10.94 -2.78 15.31
C SER A 2 -9.93 -1.69 15.62
N SER A 3 -8.64 -2.02 15.52
CA SER A 3 -7.56 -1.06 15.66
C SER A 3 -7.12 -0.54 14.29
N ILE A 4 -6.41 0.58 14.28
CA ILE A 4 -5.76 1.09 13.07
C ILE A 4 -4.79 0.02 12.53
N ASN A 5 -3.96 -0.53 13.43
CA ASN A 5 -2.99 -1.54 13.02
C ASN A 5 -3.68 -2.75 12.36
N THR A 6 -4.67 -3.35 13.02
CA THR A 6 -5.35 -4.53 12.49
C THR A 6 -5.98 -4.26 11.12
N THR A 7 -6.64 -3.13 10.97
CA THR A 7 -7.38 -2.79 9.74
C THR A 7 -6.43 -2.50 8.58
N PHE A 8 -5.42 -1.67 8.80
CA PHE A 8 -4.48 -1.30 7.72
C PHE A 8 -3.54 -2.46 7.37
N THR A 9 -3.13 -3.25 8.37
CA THR A 9 -2.32 -4.45 8.11
C THR A 9 -3.09 -5.46 7.26
N LYS A 10 -4.39 -5.60 7.48
CA LYS A 10 -5.23 -6.44 6.63
C LYS A 10 -5.20 -5.99 5.17
N GLN A 11 -5.21 -4.68 4.92
CA GLN A 11 -5.08 -4.15 3.56
C GLN A 11 -3.73 -4.51 2.95
N HIS A 12 -2.64 -4.50 3.73
CA HIS A 12 -1.33 -4.98 3.25
C HIS A 12 -1.42 -6.42 2.75
N ARG A 13 -2.07 -7.30 3.52
CA ARG A 13 -2.20 -8.71 3.13
C ARG A 13 -3.02 -8.89 1.87
N GLN A 14 -4.08 -8.11 1.70
CA GLN A 14 -4.89 -8.13 0.48
C GLN A 14 -4.07 -7.72 -0.74
N CYS A 15 -3.28 -6.65 -0.62
CA CYS A 15 -2.40 -6.20 -1.70
C CYS A 15 -1.30 -7.22 -2.00
N ASP A 16 -0.71 -7.83 -0.98
CA ASP A 16 0.32 -8.85 -1.15
C ASP A 16 -0.18 -10.03 -1.98
N GLU A 17 -1.40 -10.50 -1.72
CA GLU A 17 -2.00 -11.60 -2.47
C GLU A 17 -2.24 -11.24 -3.94
N MET A 18 -2.74 -10.04 -4.20
CA MET A 18 -2.96 -9.56 -5.56
C MET A 18 -1.64 -9.41 -6.32
N PHE A 19 -0.60 -8.93 -5.65
CA PHE A 19 0.73 -8.79 -6.23
C PHE A 19 1.31 -10.15 -6.63
N ALA A 20 1.18 -11.14 -5.74
CA ALA A 20 1.65 -12.50 -5.99
C ALA A 20 0.92 -13.14 -7.19
N ASP A 21 -0.39 -12.92 -7.30
CA ASP A 21 -1.18 -13.42 -8.43
C ASP A 21 -0.71 -12.83 -9.76
N ALA A 22 -0.47 -11.52 -9.79
CA ALA A 22 0.02 -10.85 -10.99
C ALA A 22 1.40 -11.37 -11.41
N GLU A 23 2.31 -11.55 -10.44
CA GLU A 23 3.65 -12.07 -10.71
C GLU A 23 3.59 -13.48 -11.31
N ALA A 24 2.74 -14.35 -10.76
CA ALA A 24 2.56 -15.70 -11.25
C ALA A 24 2.04 -15.71 -12.69
N ALA A 25 1.10 -14.82 -13.01
CA ALA A 25 0.55 -14.72 -14.37
C ALA A 25 1.62 -14.25 -15.38
N VAL A 26 2.46 -13.28 -15.00
CA VAL A 26 3.56 -12.82 -15.85
C VAL A 26 4.57 -13.96 -16.07
N ALA A 27 4.94 -14.65 -15.02
CA ALA A 27 5.89 -15.77 -15.10
C ALA A 27 5.37 -16.89 -15.98
N ALA A 28 4.05 -17.11 -16.03
CA ALA A 28 3.41 -18.11 -16.88
C ALA A 28 3.20 -17.63 -18.33
N GLY A 29 3.49 -16.36 -18.63
CA GLY A 29 3.24 -15.79 -19.95
C GLY A 29 1.77 -15.55 -20.26
N ASN A 30 0.92 -15.56 -19.25
CA ASN A 30 -0.51 -15.32 -19.41
C ASN A 30 -0.78 -13.82 -19.29
N TRP A 31 -0.58 -13.09 -20.39
CA TRP A 31 -0.62 -11.61 -20.37
C TRP A 31 -2.01 -11.05 -20.14
N GLN A 32 -3.05 -11.73 -20.57
CA GLN A 32 -4.41 -11.29 -20.29
C GLN A 32 -4.71 -11.33 -18.79
N GLN A 33 -4.38 -12.44 -18.15
CA GLN A 33 -4.56 -12.58 -16.70
C GLN A 33 -3.65 -11.65 -15.94
N ALA A 34 -2.39 -11.49 -16.40
CA ALA A 34 -1.43 -10.57 -15.77
C ALA A 34 -1.96 -9.14 -15.78
N GLY A 35 -2.55 -8.69 -16.90
CA GLY A 35 -3.13 -7.35 -16.99
C GLY A 35 -4.28 -7.15 -16.02
N GLN A 36 -5.16 -8.14 -15.90
CA GLN A 36 -6.28 -8.09 -14.96
C GLN A 36 -5.79 -8.09 -13.50
N ASP A 37 -4.88 -9.00 -13.16
CA ASP A 37 -4.39 -9.14 -11.79
C ASP A 37 -3.58 -7.92 -11.37
N PHE A 38 -2.71 -7.41 -12.24
CA PHE A 38 -1.91 -6.24 -11.90
C PHE A 38 -2.77 -4.99 -11.79
N SER A 39 -3.77 -4.83 -12.65
CA SER A 39 -4.71 -3.71 -12.56
C SER A 39 -5.47 -3.74 -11.23
N ALA A 40 -5.90 -4.91 -10.79
CA ALA A 40 -6.56 -5.07 -9.49
C ALA A 40 -5.62 -4.69 -8.34
N PHE A 41 -4.37 -5.16 -8.41
CA PHE A 41 -3.34 -4.78 -7.44
C PHE A 41 -3.12 -3.27 -7.41
N ALA A 42 -2.91 -2.66 -8.57
CA ALA A 42 -2.62 -1.23 -8.67
C ALA A 42 -3.77 -0.38 -8.12
N THR A 43 -5.01 -0.74 -8.43
CA THR A 43 -6.19 -0.05 -7.93
C THR A 43 -6.31 -0.19 -6.41
N SER A 44 -6.11 -1.39 -5.89
CA SER A 44 -6.19 -1.63 -4.45
C SER A 44 -5.07 -0.94 -3.69
N MET A 45 -3.85 -0.97 -4.24
CA MET A 45 -2.73 -0.27 -3.62
C MET A 45 -2.98 1.24 -3.60
N GLU A 46 -3.45 1.83 -4.70
CA GLU A 46 -3.77 3.26 -4.73
C GLU A 46 -4.83 3.62 -3.68
N CYS A 47 -5.84 2.78 -3.52
CA CYS A 47 -6.87 2.99 -2.49
C CYS A 47 -6.24 2.95 -1.09
N HIS A 48 -5.38 1.98 -0.82
CA HIS A 48 -4.69 1.86 0.47
C HIS A 48 -3.81 3.08 0.75
N LEU A 49 -2.99 3.49 -0.23
CA LEU A 49 -2.12 4.67 -0.08
C LEU A 49 -2.94 5.94 0.16
N THR A 50 -4.05 6.09 -0.54
CA THR A 50 -4.96 7.23 -0.39
C THR A 50 -5.63 7.23 0.98
N ASN A 51 -6.04 6.06 1.49
CA ASN A 51 -6.57 5.95 2.85
C ASN A 51 -5.56 6.47 3.88
N GLU A 52 -4.28 6.18 3.67
CA GLU A 52 -3.24 6.68 4.56
C GLU A 52 -3.01 8.18 4.39
N GLU A 53 -2.82 8.63 3.15
CA GLU A 53 -2.41 10.02 2.88
C GLU A 53 -3.49 11.05 3.16
N GLU A 54 -4.74 10.70 2.91
CA GLU A 54 -5.85 11.65 3.03
C GLU A 54 -6.64 11.50 4.33
N ILE A 55 -6.55 10.35 5.00
CA ILE A 55 -7.38 10.06 6.18
C ILE A 55 -6.53 9.80 7.42
N LEU A 56 -5.65 8.78 7.38
CA LEU A 56 -4.89 8.38 8.57
C LEU A 56 -3.79 9.36 8.94
N PHE A 57 -2.93 9.70 7.98
CA PHE A 57 -1.78 10.56 8.24
C PHE A 57 -2.20 11.96 8.71
N PRO A 58 -3.19 12.63 8.07
CA PRO A 58 -3.65 13.91 8.56
C PRO A 58 -4.20 13.85 9.99
N ALA A 59 -4.93 12.80 10.34
CA ALA A 59 -5.46 12.63 11.70
C ALA A 59 -4.32 12.51 12.71
N PHE A 60 -3.30 11.73 12.40
CA PHE A 60 -2.12 11.58 13.26
C PHE A 60 -1.33 12.88 13.37
N GLU A 61 -1.10 13.56 12.24
CA GLU A 61 -0.37 14.83 12.19
C GLU A 61 -1.06 15.92 12.99
N ASP A 62 -2.39 16.02 12.87
CA ASP A 62 -3.18 17.01 13.61
C ASP A 62 -3.16 16.73 15.11
N LYS A 63 -3.21 15.46 15.49
CA LYS A 63 -3.24 15.10 16.92
C LYS A 63 -1.89 15.25 17.60
N THR A 64 -0.80 14.96 16.90
CA THR A 64 0.55 14.95 17.47
C THR A 64 1.36 16.19 17.15
N GLY A 65 0.98 16.94 16.11
CA GLY A 65 1.80 18.02 15.55
C GLY A 65 3.01 17.55 14.77
N MET A 66 3.18 16.23 14.57
CA MET A 66 4.34 15.66 13.90
C MET A 66 4.11 15.57 12.39
N ARG A 67 4.42 16.65 11.66
CA ARG A 67 4.23 16.70 10.20
C ARG A 67 5.48 16.32 9.42
N GLU A 68 6.66 16.37 10.06
CA GLU A 68 7.94 16.05 9.43
C GLU A 68 8.56 14.75 9.98
N GLY A 69 7.74 13.92 10.61
CA GLY A 69 8.16 12.68 11.24
C GLY A 69 7.85 11.46 10.37
N PRO A 70 7.32 10.38 11.00
CA PRO A 70 7.13 9.11 10.30
C PRO A 70 6.16 9.18 9.11
N THR A 71 5.13 10.04 9.16
CA THR A 71 4.19 10.17 8.05
C THR A 71 4.85 10.76 6.81
N MET A 72 5.77 11.70 6.99
CA MET A 72 6.52 12.27 5.86
C MET A 72 7.37 11.21 5.17
N ILE A 73 8.04 10.37 5.95
CA ILE A 73 8.84 9.26 5.41
C ILE A 73 7.96 8.30 4.61
N MET A 74 6.79 7.96 5.14
CA MET A 74 5.85 7.08 4.45
C MET A 74 5.33 7.69 3.16
N ARG A 75 5.01 8.99 3.16
CA ARG A 75 4.57 9.70 1.95
C ARG A 75 5.66 9.67 0.87
N ASP A 76 6.92 9.82 1.24
CA ASP A 76 8.04 9.75 0.29
C ASP A 76 8.18 8.33 -0.28
N GLU A 77 8.01 7.31 0.55
CA GLU A 77 8.04 5.91 0.09
C GLU A 77 6.89 5.60 -0.85
N HIS A 78 5.71 6.21 -0.63
CA HIS A 78 4.56 6.08 -1.54
C HIS A 78 4.87 6.57 -2.96
N ILE A 79 5.67 7.62 -3.08
CA ILE A 79 6.09 8.14 -4.39
C ILE A 79 6.87 7.05 -5.16
N HIS A 80 7.77 6.36 -4.48
CA HIS A 80 8.55 5.29 -5.09
C HIS A 80 7.67 4.09 -5.47
N ILE A 81 6.72 3.72 -4.62
CA ILE A 81 5.77 2.63 -4.90
C ILE A 81 4.97 2.95 -6.15
N ARG A 82 4.42 4.16 -6.24
CA ARG A 82 3.63 4.58 -7.41
C ARG A 82 4.45 4.59 -8.69
N ARG A 83 5.72 5.01 -8.62
CA ARG A 83 6.61 5.00 -9.78
C ARG A 83 6.84 3.58 -10.28
N LEU A 84 7.10 2.64 -9.39
CA LEU A 84 7.28 1.23 -9.77
C LEU A 84 6.01 0.64 -10.37
N ILE A 85 4.85 0.96 -9.82
CA ILE A 85 3.56 0.50 -10.36
C ILE A 85 3.40 0.99 -11.80
N ASN A 86 3.72 2.25 -12.07
CA ASN A 86 3.61 2.81 -13.42
C ASN A 86 4.55 2.11 -14.40
N GLU A 87 5.79 1.84 -14.00
CA GLU A 87 6.76 1.13 -14.84
C GLU A 87 6.31 -0.31 -15.11
N MET A 88 5.82 -1.00 -14.08
CA MET A 88 5.35 -2.37 -14.22
C MET A 88 4.10 -2.48 -15.08
N THR A 89 3.22 -1.47 -15.01
CA THR A 89 2.06 -1.37 -15.91
C THR A 89 2.52 -1.31 -17.37
N SER A 90 3.52 -0.49 -17.65
CA SER A 90 4.11 -0.38 -18.99
C SER A 90 4.71 -1.72 -19.45
N ASP A 91 5.39 -2.43 -18.54
CA ASP A 91 5.97 -3.74 -18.86
C ASP A 91 4.90 -4.75 -19.27
N ILE A 92 3.75 -4.73 -18.62
CA ILE A 92 2.63 -5.62 -18.97
C ILE A 92 2.07 -5.25 -20.35
N GLU A 93 1.89 -3.96 -20.63
CA GLU A 93 1.43 -3.49 -21.94
C GLU A 93 2.37 -3.91 -23.06
N GLN A 94 3.67 -3.93 -22.78
CA GLN A 94 4.71 -4.32 -23.75
C GLN A 94 5.04 -5.80 -23.71
N GLN A 95 4.45 -6.55 -22.80
CA GLN A 95 4.71 -7.98 -22.58
C GLN A 95 6.19 -8.27 -22.32
N ASP A 96 6.82 -7.41 -21.52
CA ASP A 96 8.23 -7.52 -21.13
C ASP A 96 8.35 -8.25 -19.79
N ALA A 97 8.36 -9.56 -19.82
CA ALA A 97 8.41 -10.41 -18.62
C ALA A 97 9.69 -10.18 -17.82
N ASP A 98 10.84 -10.13 -18.48
CA ASP A 98 12.12 -10.00 -17.79
C ASP A 98 12.22 -8.68 -17.02
N HIS A 99 11.82 -7.58 -17.63
CA HIS A 99 11.84 -6.29 -16.98
C HIS A 99 10.82 -6.24 -15.82
N TYR A 100 9.61 -6.75 -16.05
CA TYR A 100 8.59 -6.83 -14.98
C TYR A 100 9.09 -7.62 -13.78
N LEU A 101 9.65 -8.83 -14.02
CA LEU A 101 10.08 -9.68 -12.92
C LEU A 101 11.26 -9.10 -12.15
N GLY A 102 12.14 -8.35 -12.82
CA GLY A 102 13.21 -7.61 -12.16
C GLY A 102 12.66 -6.51 -11.25
N LEU A 103 11.71 -5.71 -11.75
CA LEU A 103 11.04 -4.69 -10.94
C LEU A 103 10.21 -5.30 -9.81
N SER A 104 9.64 -6.49 -10.03
CA SER A 104 8.87 -7.20 -9.01
C SER A 104 9.71 -7.52 -7.78
N GLU A 105 10.97 -7.94 -7.96
CA GLU A 105 11.88 -8.16 -6.83
C GLU A 105 12.14 -6.88 -6.05
N THR A 106 12.39 -5.77 -6.75
CA THR A 106 12.61 -4.46 -6.14
C THR A 106 11.38 -4.01 -5.37
N MET A 107 10.20 -4.13 -5.99
CA MET A 107 8.93 -3.77 -5.37
C MET A 107 8.66 -4.59 -4.11
N LEU A 108 8.93 -5.89 -4.16
CA LEU A 108 8.71 -6.76 -3.01
C LEU A 108 9.54 -6.32 -1.80
N ILE A 109 10.82 -6.02 -2.02
CA ILE A 109 11.71 -5.56 -0.96
C ILE A 109 11.23 -4.21 -0.41
N LEU A 110 10.92 -3.27 -1.31
CA LEU A 110 10.42 -1.94 -0.91
C LEU A 110 9.15 -2.04 -0.09
N MET A 111 8.17 -2.84 -0.55
CA MET A 111 6.90 -3.01 0.16
C MET A 111 7.09 -3.69 1.51
N GLN A 112 7.95 -4.71 1.60
CA GLN A 112 8.20 -5.38 2.87
C GLN A 112 8.80 -4.44 3.91
N GLN A 113 9.78 -3.63 3.52
CA GLN A 113 10.40 -2.66 4.41
C GLN A 113 9.41 -1.57 4.82
N HIS A 114 8.65 -1.06 3.85
CA HIS A 114 7.62 -0.05 4.09
C HIS A 114 6.53 -0.56 5.03
N ASN A 115 5.98 -1.74 4.74
CA ASN A 115 4.92 -2.34 5.53
C ASN A 115 5.38 -2.66 6.96
N THR A 116 6.62 -3.11 7.12
CA THR A 116 7.19 -3.38 8.44
C THR A 116 7.25 -2.13 9.29
N LYS A 117 7.68 -1.00 8.73
CA LYS A 117 7.71 0.28 9.45
C LYS A 117 6.31 0.71 9.89
N GLU A 118 5.32 0.51 9.03
CA GLU A 118 3.94 0.84 9.36
C GLU A 118 3.38 -0.11 10.43
N GLU A 119 3.52 -1.41 10.22
CA GLU A 119 2.91 -2.43 11.10
C GLU A 119 3.56 -2.46 12.48
N GLN A 120 4.87 -2.29 12.55
CA GLN A 120 5.60 -2.41 13.81
C GLN A 120 5.78 -1.07 14.53
N MET A 121 5.54 0.06 13.88
CA MET A 121 5.78 1.36 14.47
C MET A 121 4.64 2.35 14.25
N LEU A 122 4.38 2.75 13.01
CA LEU A 122 3.48 3.87 12.75
C LEU A 122 2.03 3.57 13.13
N TYR A 123 1.50 2.41 12.78
CA TYR A 123 0.11 2.09 13.09
C TYR A 123 -0.13 2.03 14.59
N ASP A 124 0.82 1.47 15.34
CA ASP A 124 0.73 1.46 16.81
C ASP A 124 0.82 2.85 17.40
N MET A 125 1.65 3.74 16.81
CA MET A 125 1.70 5.15 17.20
C MET A 125 0.35 5.82 16.96
N CYS A 126 -0.30 5.54 15.83
CA CYS A 126 -1.63 6.06 15.54
C CYS A 126 -2.67 5.55 16.54
N ASP A 127 -2.64 4.26 16.85
CA ASP A 127 -3.56 3.68 17.83
C ASP A 127 -3.40 4.32 19.21
N ARG A 128 -2.18 4.68 19.60
CA ARG A 128 -1.92 5.33 20.90
C ARG A 128 -2.22 6.82 20.89
N ALA A 129 -1.96 7.50 19.78
CA ALA A 129 -2.12 8.96 19.68
C ALA A 129 -3.56 9.39 19.48
N LEU A 130 -4.32 8.61 18.69
CA LEU A 130 -5.71 8.92 18.39
C LEU A 130 -6.62 8.47 19.52
N GLY A 131 -7.54 9.35 19.95
CA GLY A 131 -8.60 8.95 20.86
C GLY A 131 -9.63 8.08 20.14
N ASP A 132 -10.53 7.46 20.88
CA ASP A 132 -11.54 6.55 20.33
C ASP A 132 -12.37 7.19 19.22
N ASP A 133 -12.81 8.44 19.41
CA ASP A 133 -13.62 9.15 18.42
C ASP A 133 -12.84 9.39 17.13
N ALA A 134 -11.59 9.85 17.22
CA ALA A 134 -10.76 10.10 16.05
C ALA A 134 -10.44 8.81 15.31
N LYS A 135 -10.16 7.74 16.05
CA LYS A 135 -9.92 6.42 15.50
C LYS A 135 -11.14 5.89 14.74
N ASP A 136 -12.33 6.00 15.36
CA ASP A 136 -13.59 5.58 14.75
C ASP A 136 -13.86 6.36 13.46
N GLN A 137 -13.57 7.67 13.45
CA GLN A 137 -13.72 8.49 12.25
C GLN A 137 -12.79 8.04 11.12
N VAL A 138 -11.52 7.74 11.43
CA VAL A 138 -10.58 7.23 10.44
C VAL A 138 -11.11 5.94 9.84
N LEU A 139 -11.51 4.98 10.68
CA LEU A 139 -11.99 3.67 10.22
C LEU A 139 -13.30 3.78 9.44
N HIS A 140 -14.16 4.74 9.79
CA HIS A 140 -15.42 4.98 9.09
C HIS A 140 -15.19 5.61 7.71
N ASN A 141 -14.22 6.54 7.60
CA ASN A 141 -13.99 7.31 6.38
C ASN A 141 -13.11 6.59 5.35
N MET A 142 -12.33 5.59 5.78
CA MET A 142 -11.49 4.85 4.85
C MET A 142 -12.31 4.00 3.90
N LYS A 143 -11.76 3.75 2.71
CA LYS A 143 -12.44 2.98 1.66
C LYS A 143 -11.94 1.54 1.65
N ASP A 144 -12.85 0.62 1.36
CA ASP A 144 -12.50 -0.78 1.16
C ASP A 144 -11.72 -0.96 -0.14
N LEU A 145 -10.83 -1.92 -0.15
CA LEU A 145 -9.99 -2.18 -1.32
C LEU A 145 -10.72 -2.92 -2.46
N GLY A 146 -11.92 -3.34 -2.21
CA GLY A 146 -12.71 -4.00 -3.24
C GLY A 146 -13.22 -5.37 -2.89
#